data_52bb2a287b351843e6acc8c2ea9c9405
#
_entry.id   52bb2a287b351843e6acc8c2ea9c9405
#
_cell.length_a   1.000
_cell.length_b   1.000
_cell.length_c   1.000
_cell.angle_alpha   90.00
_cell.angle_beta   90.00
_cell.angle_gamma   90.00
#
_symmetry.space_group_name_H-M   'P 1'
#
loop_
_entity.id
_entity.type
_entity.pdbx_description
1 polymer ?
#
loop_
_entity_poly.entity_id
_entity_poly.type
_entity_poly.pdbx_seq_one_letter_code
_entity_poly.pdbx_strand_id
1 'polypeptide(L)'
;LYGLLGRTLGHSWSKPIHEAFGCKGYQIIEREPEQLEEFFAREDLGGVNVTIPYKRDVMKFCDCIDPAAEAIGSINTIVRRDGKLHGYNTDIDGFLYMLNRAGIELTGKKVVILGSGGASLTAQAAARQENARQIVVVSRNGKDNYDNLSRHALAEVLINTTPVGMWPKVDGAPVSLQLFPKASAVADMVYNPLRTNLLLEAAKIDAEAGRLITGNADAEELAAHDIRFIRHTGGLPMLVAQAKR
;
A
#
# COMPACT_ATOMS: atom_id res chain seq x y z
N LEU A 1 22.19 -16.38 -2.16
CA LEU A 1 20.88 -16.45 -1.55
C LEU A 1 20.04 -15.23 -1.96
N TYR A 2 18.82 -15.46 -2.49
CA TYR A 2 17.81 -14.44 -2.77
C TYR A 2 16.48 -14.85 -2.16
N GLY A 3 15.70 -13.91 -1.65
CA GLY A 3 14.41 -14.26 -1.03
C GLY A 3 13.63 -13.10 -0.44
N LEU A 4 12.53 -13.43 0.23
CA LEU A 4 11.74 -12.53 1.06
C LEU A 4 12.01 -12.82 2.52
N LEU A 5 12.47 -11.83 3.27
CA LEU A 5 12.69 -11.89 4.72
C LEU A 5 11.52 -11.27 5.46
N GLY A 6 10.99 -11.99 6.42
CA GLY A 6 9.99 -11.52 7.37
C GLY A 6 9.93 -12.41 8.60
N ARG A 7 8.99 -12.15 9.50
CA ARG A 7 8.83 -12.99 10.70
C ARG A 7 7.93 -14.20 10.44
N THR A 8 6.78 -13.95 9.79
CA THR A 8 5.80 -14.97 9.41
C THR A 8 5.26 -14.67 8.02
N LEU A 9 5.46 -15.58 7.07
CA LEU A 9 5.28 -15.34 5.63
C LEU A 9 4.36 -16.35 4.94
N GLY A 10 3.59 -17.13 5.68
CA GLY A 10 2.84 -18.31 5.23
C GLY A 10 1.98 -18.20 3.95
N HIS A 11 1.74 -16.99 3.43
CA HIS A 11 0.89 -16.75 2.25
C HIS A 11 1.43 -15.66 1.32
N SER A 12 2.76 -15.51 1.23
CA SER A 12 3.36 -14.50 0.35
C SER A 12 3.36 -14.92 -1.12
N TRP A 13 2.94 -14.00 -1.99
CA TRP A 13 3.00 -14.14 -3.45
C TRP A 13 4.37 -13.73 -4.03
N SER A 14 5.30 -13.28 -3.21
CA SER A 14 6.60 -12.80 -3.69
C SER A 14 7.39 -13.88 -4.43
N LYS A 15 7.43 -15.11 -3.91
CA LYS A 15 8.16 -16.20 -4.57
C LYS A 15 7.68 -16.47 -5.99
N PRO A 16 6.40 -16.78 -6.26
CA PRO A 16 5.94 -17.04 -7.64
C PRO A 16 6.11 -15.81 -8.55
N ILE A 17 6.01 -14.59 -8.04
CA ILE A 17 6.23 -13.37 -8.83
C ILE A 17 7.70 -13.25 -9.24
N HIS A 18 8.64 -13.37 -8.31
CA HIS A 18 10.07 -13.30 -8.60
C HIS A 18 10.56 -14.44 -9.51
N GLU A 19 10.04 -15.64 -9.32
CA GLU A 19 10.33 -16.78 -10.21
C GLU A 19 9.81 -16.55 -11.62
N ALA A 20 8.62 -15.94 -11.78
CA ALA A 20 8.10 -15.53 -13.09
C ALA A 20 8.95 -14.44 -13.77
N PHE A 21 9.65 -13.61 -13.01
CA PHE A 21 10.64 -12.65 -13.52
C PHE A 21 12.05 -13.26 -13.74
N GLY A 22 12.20 -14.56 -13.55
CA GLY A 22 13.45 -15.27 -13.82
C GLY A 22 14.39 -15.46 -12.63
N CYS A 23 14.03 -15.00 -11.44
CA CYS A 23 14.79 -15.24 -10.22
C CYS A 23 14.54 -16.68 -9.70
N LYS A 24 15.18 -17.65 -10.37
CA LYS A 24 15.08 -19.07 -9.96
C LYS A 24 15.70 -19.27 -8.58
N GLY A 25 15.00 -20.00 -7.70
CA GLY A 25 15.49 -20.29 -6.35
C GLY A 25 15.23 -19.18 -5.34
N TYR A 26 14.32 -18.25 -5.63
CA TYR A 26 13.86 -17.25 -4.65
C TYR A 26 13.20 -17.95 -3.44
N GLN A 27 13.64 -17.61 -2.24
CA GLN A 27 13.25 -18.28 -1.00
C GLN A 27 12.30 -17.44 -0.16
N ILE A 28 11.45 -18.11 0.61
CA ILE A 28 10.71 -17.50 1.73
C ILE A 28 11.54 -17.72 2.99
N ILE A 29 11.94 -16.65 3.65
CA ILE A 29 12.92 -16.65 4.73
C ILE A 29 12.27 -16.07 5.99
N GLU A 30 11.91 -16.95 6.92
CA GLU A 30 11.38 -16.54 8.22
C GLU A 30 12.51 -16.51 9.25
N ARG A 31 12.61 -15.41 10.00
CA ARG A 31 13.62 -15.23 11.07
C ARG A 31 12.99 -14.50 12.24
N GLU A 32 13.41 -14.88 13.45
CA GLU A 32 13.16 -14.09 14.64
C GLU A 32 14.15 -12.91 14.71
N PRO A 33 13.85 -11.83 15.48
CA PRO A 33 14.70 -10.64 15.55
C PRO A 33 16.16 -10.91 15.92
N GLU A 34 16.38 -11.89 16.80
CA GLU A 34 17.71 -12.28 17.31
C GLU A 34 18.57 -12.95 16.24
N GLN A 35 17.97 -13.47 15.18
CA GLN A 35 18.65 -14.17 14.08
C GLN A 35 19.05 -13.22 12.94
N LEU A 36 18.65 -11.95 12.97
CA LEU A 36 18.89 -11.01 11.87
C LEU A 36 20.38 -10.69 11.69
N GLU A 37 21.12 -10.53 12.78
CA GLU A 37 22.56 -10.21 12.72
C GLU A 37 23.34 -11.32 12.02
N GLU A 38 23.14 -12.58 12.43
CA GLU A 38 23.74 -13.74 11.78
C GLU A 38 23.30 -13.86 10.31
N PHE A 39 22.03 -13.58 10.04
CA PHE A 39 21.49 -13.65 8.69
C PHE A 39 22.17 -12.65 7.74
N PHE A 40 22.37 -11.39 8.16
CA PHE A 40 22.98 -10.36 7.32
C PHE A 40 24.51 -10.47 7.22
N ALA A 41 25.16 -11.19 8.17
CA ALA A 41 26.59 -11.52 8.13
C ALA A 41 26.94 -12.59 7.07
N ARG A 42 25.96 -13.28 6.48
CA ARG A 42 26.19 -14.35 5.49
C ARG A 42 26.83 -13.81 4.22
N GLU A 43 27.90 -14.44 3.77
CA GLU A 43 28.61 -14.09 2.53
C GLU A 43 27.82 -14.47 1.26
N ASP A 44 27.01 -15.53 1.31
CA ASP A 44 26.19 -16.01 0.20
C ASP A 44 24.90 -15.20 -0.02
N LEU A 45 24.61 -14.19 0.83
CA LEU A 45 23.48 -13.29 0.68
C LEU A 45 23.71 -12.34 -0.51
N GLY A 46 23.09 -12.61 -1.65
CA GLY A 46 23.13 -11.74 -2.85
C GLY A 46 22.11 -10.59 -2.78
N GLY A 47 20.93 -10.87 -2.23
CA GLY A 47 19.90 -9.85 -2.01
C GLY A 47 18.62 -10.40 -1.40
N VAL A 48 17.87 -9.54 -0.73
CA VAL A 48 16.64 -9.93 -0.06
C VAL A 48 15.62 -8.80 -0.07
N ASN A 49 14.37 -9.14 -0.39
CA ASN A 49 13.26 -8.26 -0.06
C ASN A 49 12.93 -8.40 1.42
N VAL A 50 12.49 -7.31 2.04
CA VAL A 50 12.18 -7.25 3.46
C VAL A 50 10.73 -6.82 3.65
N THR A 51 10.00 -7.56 4.49
CA THR A 51 8.63 -7.22 4.84
C THR A 51 8.44 -7.10 6.36
N ILE A 52 7.20 -7.04 6.80
CA ILE A 52 6.82 -6.90 8.21
C ILE A 52 7.44 -8.01 9.06
N PRO A 53 7.96 -7.66 10.25
CA PRO A 53 8.01 -6.32 10.87
C PRO A 53 9.30 -5.54 10.59
N TYR A 54 10.23 -6.05 9.81
CA TYR A 54 11.66 -5.75 9.81
C TYR A 54 12.10 -4.56 8.96
N LYS A 55 11.23 -3.92 8.17
CA LYS A 55 11.60 -2.85 7.21
C LYS A 55 12.39 -1.68 7.82
N ARG A 56 12.26 -1.44 9.12
CA ARG A 56 13.03 -0.44 9.87
C ARG A 56 14.26 -1.04 10.53
N ASP A 57 14.09 -2.20 11.16
CA ASP A 57 15.11 -2.81 11.99
C ASP A 57 16.34 -3.24 11.19
N VAL A 58 16.15 -3.60 9.90
CA VAL A 58 17.23 -4.05 9.03
C VAL A 58 18.08 -2.91 8.47
N MET A 59 17.65 -1.65 8.61
CA MET A 59 18.43 -0.49 8.16
C MET A 59 19.83 -0.44 8.80
N LYS A 60 19.94 -0.83 10.05
CA LYS A 60 21.21 -0.86 10.79
C LYS A 60 22.24 -1.84 10.25
N PHE A 61 21.83 -2.80 9.40
CA PHE A 61 22.73 -3.77 8.76
C PHE A 61 23.21 -3.33 7.38
N CYS A 62 22.70 -2.23 6.85
CA CYS A 62 23.11 -1.71 5.54
C CYS A 62 24.30 -0.79 5.68
N ASP A 63 25.30 -0.99 4.83
CA ASP A 63 26.47 -0.11 4.70
C ASP A 63 26.10 1.21 4.00
N CYS A 64 25.16 1.12 3.07
CA CYS A 64 24.66 2.26 2.30
C CYS A 64 23.11 2.18 2.23
N ILE A 65 22.45 3.32 2.41
CA ILE A 65 21.00 3.42 2.23
C ILE A 65 20.73 4.47 1.16
N ASP A 66 19.83 4.14 0.24
CA ASP A 66 19.35 5.10 -0.75
C ASP A 66 18.71 6.32 -0.06
N PRO A 67 19.00 7.56 -0.49
CA PRO A 67 18.49 8.76 0.18
C PRO A 67 16.95 8.82 0.28
N ALA A 68 16.22 8.29 -0.71
CA ALA A 68 14.76 8.25 -0.65
C ALA A 68 14.30 7.24 0.41
N ALA A 69 14.95 6.08 0.52
CA ALA A 69 14.66 5.08 1.54
C ALA A 69 14.99 5.59 2.95
N GLU A 70 16.08 6.34 3.09
CA GLU A 70 16.49 6.97 4.34
C GLU A 70 15.48 8.03 4.79
N ALA A 71 15.03 8.89 3.89
CA ALA A 71 14.02 9.91 4.15
C ALA A 71 12.66 9.32 4.61
N ILE A 72 12.34 8.11 4.15
CA ILE A 72 11.15 7.36 4.58
C ILE A 72 11.37 6.68 5.94
N GLY A 73 12.62 6.38 6.28
CA GLY A 73 12.99 5.59 7.46
C GLY A 73 12.53 4.12 7.35
N SER A 74 12.54 3.56 6.14
CA SER A 74 12.08 2.19 5.89
C SER A 74 12.70 1.67 4.58
N ILE A 75 13.25 0.46 4.60
CA ILE A 75 13.73 -0.26 3.42
C ILE A 75 12.97 -1.57 3.23
N ASN A 76 12.76 -1.96 1.99
CA ASN A 76 12.11 -3.22 1.62
C ASN A 76 12.96 -4.10 0.71
N THR A 77 14.14 -3.62 0.33
CA THR A 77 15.05 -4.35 -0.56
C THR A 77 16.49 -4.09 -0.12
N ILE A 78 17.25 -5.17 0.06
CA ILE A 78 18.69 -5.12 0.36
C ILE A 78 19.41 -5.93 -0.72
N VAL A 79 20.47 -5.36 -1.27
CA VAL A 79 21.31 -6.02 -2.29
C VAL A 79 22.76 -5.94 -1.87
N ARG A 80 23.52 -7.04 -1.99
CA ARG A 80 24.96 -7.03 -1.81
C ARG A 80 25.65 -6.64 -3.12
N ARG A 81 26.43 -5.56 -3.07
CA ARG A 81 27.29 -5.10 -4.18
C ARG A 81 28.66 -4.78 -3.63
N ASP A 82 29.71 -5.27 -4.27
CA ASP A 82 31.11 -5.04 -3.86
C ASP A 82 31.36 -5.34 -2.37
N GLY A 83 30.75 -6.43 -1.88
CA GLY A 83 30.85 -6.87 -0.50
C GLY A 83 29.97 -6.09 0.50
N LYS A 84 29.35 -4.98 0.10
CA LYS A 84 28.53 -4.09 0.94
C LYS A 84 27.05 -4.35 0.77
N LEU A 85 26.28 -4.13 1.83
CA LEU A 85 24.82 -4.19 1.82
C LEU A 85 24.22 -2.81 1.53
N HIS A 86 23.46 -2.73 0.44
CA HIS A 86 22.78 -1.52 0.00
C HIS A 86 21.28 -1.65 0.21
N GLY A 87 20.69 -0.73 0.97
CA GLY A 87 19.26 -0.69 1.29
C GLY A 87 18.48 0.25 0.39
N TYR A 88 17.34 -0.22 -0.12
CA TYR A 88 16.43 0.52 -1.01
C TYR A 88 14.98 0.41 -0.55
N ASN A 89 14.15 1.34 -1.01
CA ASN A 89 12.70 1.24 -0.88
C ASN A 89 12.04 1.30 -2.25
N THR A 90 11.56 0.17 -2.74
CA THR A 90 10.83 0.06 -4.01
C THR A 90 9.32 0.15 -3.82
N ASP A 91 8.84 0.30 -2.57
CA ASP A 91 7.41 0.40 -2.26
C ASP A 91 6.79 1.66 -2.89
N ILE A 92 7.51 2.80 -2.88
CA ILE A 92 7.00 4.06 -3.44
C ILE A 92 6.74 3.91 -4.94
N ASP A 93 7.73 3.41 -5.67
CA ASP A 93 7.62 3.22 -7.12
C ASP A 93 6.47 2.26 -7.46
N GLY A 94 6.35 1.17 -6.70
CA GLY A 94 5.24 0.23 -6.84
C GLY A 94 3.89 0.87 -6.54
N PHE A 95 3.83 1.69 -5.51
CA PHE A 95 2.61 2.38 -5.11
C PHE A 95 2.20 3.43 -6.14
N LEU A 96 3.12 4.26 -6.61
CA LEU A 96 2.87 5.25 -7.66
C LEU A 96 2.46 4.58 -8.98
N TYR A 97 3.10 3.46 -9.35
CA TYR A 97 2.67 2.66 -10.50
C TYR A 97 1.21 2.17 -10.36
N MET A 98 0.84 1.68 -9.17
CA MET A 98 -0.52 1.23 -8.89
C MET A 98 -1.54 2.36 -9.06
N LEU A 99 -1.26 3.55 -8.49
CA LEU A 99 -2.13 4.72 -8.62
C LEU A 99 -2.26 5.17 -10.07
N ASN A 100 -1.14 5.29 -10.76
CA ASN A 100 -1.07 5.75 -12.15
C ASN A 100 -1.85 4.83 -13.09
N ARG A 101 -1.69 3.51 -12.92
CA ARG A 101 -2.46 2.49 -13.65
C ARG A 101 -3.97 2.62 -13.47
N ALA A 102 -4.42 3.05 -12.30
CA ALA A 102 -5.84 3.27 -11.98
C ALA A 102 -6.33 4.69 -12.35
N GLY A 103 -5.45 5.56 -12.84
CA GLY A 103 -5.75 6.97 -13.10
C GLY A 103 -6.09 7.74 -11.82
N ILE A 104 -5.51 7.36 -10.69
CA ILE A 104 -5.69 8.03 -9.39
C ILE A 104 -4.59 9.09 -9.24
N GLU A 105 -5.00 10.34 -9.15
CA GLU A 105 -4.12 11.49 -8.96
C GLU A 105 -4.20 12.00 -7.52
N LEU A 106 -3.06 12.34 -6.94
CA LEU A 106 -2.96 12.88 -5.58
C LEU A 106 -2.71 14.40 -5.56
N THR A 107 -2.26 14.96 -6.69
CA THR A 107 -1.89 16.39 -6.80
C THR A 107 -3.06 17.29 -6.44
N GLY A 108 -2.84 18.20 -5.50
CA GLY A 108 -3.84 19.15 -5.03
C GLY A 108 -4.98 18.54 -4.20
N LYS A 109 -4.98 17.22 -3.94
CA LYS A 109 -6.05 16.50 -3.25
C LYS A 109 -5.86 16.49 -1.73
N LYS A 110 -6.99 16.41 -1.01
CA LYS A 110 -7.00 15.99 0.39
C LYS A 110 -7.00 14.47 0.45
N VAL A 111 -5.91 13.91 0.96
CA VAL A 111 -5.67 12.47 1.05
C VAL A 111 -5.81 12.01 2.50
N VAL A 112 -6.64 11.02 2.76
CA VAL A 112 -6.73 10.32 4.05
C VAL A 112 -6.07 8.96 3.92
N ILE A 113 -5.07 8.72 4.75
CA ILE A 113 -4.32 7.46 4.83
C ILE A 113 -4.77 6.73 6.10
N LEU A 114 -5.34 5.56 5.94
CA LEU A 114 -5.83 4.71 7.02
C LEU A 114 -4.72 3.76 7.45
N GLY A 115 -4.23 3.91 8.68
CA GLY A 115 -3.10 3.17 9.24
C GLY A 115 -1.85 4.03 9.44
N SER A 116 -0.96 3.61 10.34
CA SER A 116 0.29 4.32 10.72
C SER A 116 1.53 3.43 10.67
N GLY A 117 1.46 2.25 10.03
CA GLY A 117 2.56 1.31 9.87
C GLY A 117 3.51 1.66 8.71
N GLY A 118 4.41 0.73 8.35
CA GLY A 118 5.38 0.91 7.26
C GLY A 118 4.73 1.23 5.90
N ALA A 119 3.62 0.58 5.56
CA ALA A 119 2.85 0.87 4.34
C ALA A 119 2.30 2.32 4.32
N SER A 120 1.91 2.86 5.50
CA SER A 120 1.48 4.24 5.63
C SER A 120 2.60 5.23 5.33
N LEU A 121 3.84 4.92 5.70
CA LEU A 121 4.99 5.78 5.39
C LEU A 121 5.21 5.89 3.88
N THR A 122 5.08 4.77 3.17
CA THR A 122 5.13 4.74 1.69
C THR A 122 4.04 5.61 1.09
N ALA A 123 2.79 5.46 1.52
CA ALA A 123 1.66 6.26 1.04
C ALA A 123 1.85 7.75 1.34
N GLN A 124 2.37 8.10 2.53
CA GLN A 124 2.67 9.49 2.89
C GLN A 124 3.79 10.08 2.02
N ALA A 125 4.87 9.32 1.77
CA ALA A 125 5.97 9.76 0.92
C ALA A 125 5.50 9.99 -0.51
N ALA A 126 4.74 9.05 -1.08
CA ALA A 126 4.14 9.19 -2.40
C ALA A 126 3.19 10.40 -2.47
N ALA A 127 2.33 10.61 -1.47
CA ALA A 127 1.42 11.74 -1.44
C ALA A 127 2.14 13.09 -1.34
N ARG A 128 3.30 13.16 -0.65
CA ARG A 128 4.15 14.36 -0.65
C ARG A 128 4.81 14.58 -2.00
N GLN A 129 5.37 13.54 -2.59
CA GLN A 129 6.01 13.58 -3.91
C GLN A 129 5.04 14.06 -5.00
N GLU A 130 3.79 13.59 -4.95
CA GLU A 130 2.72 13.96 -5.87
C GLU A 130 2.02 15.28 -5.49
N ASN A 131 2.58 16.07 -4.57
CA ASN A 131 2.06 17.37 -4.16
C ASN A 131 0.58 17.34 -3.72
N ALA A 132 0.20 16.37 -2.90
CA ALA A 132 -1.10 16.36 -2.25
C ALA A 132 -1.27 17.62 -1.38
N ARG A 133 -2.43 18.28 -1.48
CA ARG A 133 -2.72 19.53 -0.75
C ARG A 133 -2.76 19.33 0.77
N GLN A 134 -3.26 18.19 1.20
CA GLN A 134 -3.36 17.83 2.61
C GLN A 134 -3.23 16.31 2.76
N ILE A 135 -2.40 15.87 3.70
CA ILE A 135 -2.22 14.47 4.05
C ILE A 135 -2.64 14.30 5.51
N VAL A 136 -3.61 13.41 5.72
CA VAL A 136 -4.12 13.07 7.06
C VAL A 136 -3.87 11.59 7.29
N VAL A 137 -3.20 11.26 8.39
CA VAL A 137 -2.96 9.87 8.80
C VAL A 137 -3.89 9.53 9.94
N VAL A 138 -4.78 8.58 9.70
CA VAL A 138 -5.75 8.09 10.69
C VAL A 138 -5.25 6.78 11.29
N SER A 139 -5.15 6.72 12.61
CA SER A 139 -4.76 5.50 13.32
C SER A 139 -5.52 5.36 14.63
N ARG A 140 -5.54 4.16 15.21
CA ARG A 140 -6.32 3.86 16.43
C ARG A 140 -6.00 4.79 17.60
N ASN A 141 -4.74 5.19 17.75
CA ASN A 141 -4.25 5.99 18.87
C ASN A 141 -3.66 7.34 18.40
N GLY A 142 -3.93 7.76 17.16
CA GLY A 142 -3.45 9.01 16.59
C GLY A 142 -4.32 10.21 17.00
N LYS A 143 -3.80 11.41 16.73
CA LYS A 143 -4.58 12.66 16.83
C LYS A 143 -5.83 12.59 15.95
N ASP A 144 -5.66 12.12 14.73
CA ASP A 144 -6.73 11.77 13.81
C ASP A 144 -6.95 10.25 13.93
N ASN A 145 -8.15 9.86 14.34
CA ASN A 145 -8.51 8.48 14.63
C ASN A 145 -9.91 8.15 14.11
N TYR A 146 -10.35 6.93 14.32
CA TYR A 146 -11.63 6.46 13.79
C TYR A 146 -12.85 7.11 14.45
N ASP A 147 -12.71 7.67 15.68
CA ASP A 147 -13.80 8.34 16.38
C ASP A 147 -14.04 9.77 15.88
N ASN A 148 -13.04 10.38 15.23
CA ASN A 148 -13.11 11.75 14.76
C ASN A 148 -13.00 11.90 13.22
N LEU A 149 -13.24 10.82 12.48
CA LEU A 149 -13.18 10.76 11.01
C LEU A 149 -14.07 11.80 10.31
N SER A 150 -15.18 12.20 10.92
CA SER A 150 -16.09 13.22 10.38
C SER A 150 -15.39 14.55 10.08
N ARG A 151 -14.30 14.88 10.78
CA ARG A 151 -13.46 16.06 10.50
C ARG A 151 -12.82 16.03 9.11
N HIS A 152 -12.75 14.85 8.53
CA HIS A 152 -12.10 14.61 7.25
C HIS A 152 -13.09 14.18 6.15
N ALA A 153 -14.40 14.37 6.36
CA ALA A 153 -15.45 14.01 5.40
C ALA A 153 -15.24 14.57 3.99
N LEU A 154 -14.53 15.71 3.86
CA LEU A 154 -14.17 16.32 2.57
C LEU A 154 -12.90 15.72 1.93
N ALA A 155 -12.44 14.54 2.38
CA ALA A 155 -11.35 13.84 1.72
C ALA A 155 -11.75 13.43 0.29
N GLU A 156 -10.81 13.60 -0.63
CA GLU A 156 -11.00 13.29 -2.05
C GLU A 156 -10.38 11.95 -2.43
N VAL A 157 -9.33 11.52 -1.71
CA VAL A 157 -8.67 10.23 -1.90
C VAL A 157 -8.52 9.52 -0.56
N LEU A 158 -8.88 8.24 -0.52
CA LEU A 158 -8.65 7.37 0.62
C LEU A 158 -7.63 6.28 0.26
N ILE A 159 -6.68 6.04 1.17
CA ILE A 159 -5.66 5.01 0.99
C ILE A 159 -5.69 4.09 2.20
N ASN A 160 -6.08 2.82 2.01
CA ASN A 160 -5.99 1.81 3.05
C ASN A 160 -4.58 1.23 3.11
N THR A 161 -3.91 1.42 4.24
CA THR A 161 -2.61 0.83 4.56
C THR A 161 -2.68 -0.10 5.78
N THR A 162 -3.91 -0.39 6.23
CA THR A 162 -4.16 -1.33 7.33
C THR A 162 -4.31 -2.76 6.80
N PRO A 163 -4.18 -3.79 7.65
CA PRO A 163 -4.50 -5.16 7.28
C PRO A 163 -6.02 -5.48 7.30
N VAL A 164 -6.90 -4.49 7.53
CA VAL A 164 -8.35 -4.72 7.56
C VAL A 164 -8.84 -5.12 6.17
N GLY A 165 -9.56 -6.23 6.09
CA GLY A 165 -10.01 -6.82 4.82
C GLY A 165 -9.01 -7.78 4.18
N MET A 166 -7.84 -8.00 4.78
CA MET A 166 -6.82 -8.95 4.32
C MET A 166 -7.12 -10.38 4.81
N TRP A 167 -6.83 -11.36 3.96
CA TRP A 167 -6.89 -12.77 4.35
C TRP A 167 -6.07 -13.06 5.63
N PRO A 168 -6.54 -13.89 6.58
CA PRO A 168 -7.79 -14.67 6.52
C PRO A 168 -9.04 -13.92 7.00
N LYS A 169 -8.95 -12.69 7.52
CA LYS A 169 -10.08 -11.91 8.06
C LYS A 169 -10.59 -10.91 7.02
N VAL A 170 -11.28 -11.42 6.02
CA VAL A 170 -11.72 -10.64 4.84
C VAL A 170 -12.99 -9.82 5.03
N ASP A 171 -13.76 -10.06 6.10
CA ASP A 171 -15.11 -9.51 6.27
C ASP A 171 -15.14 -8.02 6.72
N GLY A 172 -13.98 -7.43 6.98
CA GLY A 172 -13.89 -6.05 7.44
C GLY A 172 -13.65 -5.04 6.32
N ALA A 173 -14.13 -3.81 6.52
CA ALA A 173 -13.65 -2.62 5.84
C ALA A 173 -13.13 -1.62 6.89
N PRO A 174 -12.03 -0.88 6.62
CA PRO A 174 -11.47 0.05 7.59
C PRO A 174 -12.39 1.23 7.87
N VAL A 175 -13.18 1.63 6.88
CA VAL A 175 -14.19 2.72 6.95
C VAL A 175 -15.31 2.44 5.96
N SER A 176 -16.47 3.11 6.11
CA SER A 176 -17.47 3.21 5.05
C SER A 176 -17.22 4.44 4.20
N LEU A 177 -17.36 4.32 2.89
CA LEU A 177 -17.20 5.42 1.92
C LEU A 177 -18.35 6.43 1.99
N GLN A 178 -19.45 6.10 2.64
CA GLN A 178 -20.55 7.03 2.91
C GLN A 178 -20.11 8.19 3.82
N LEU A 179 -19.07 8.00 4.64
CA LEU A 179 -18.48 9.06 5.47
C LEU A 179 -17.72 10.11 4.66
N PHE A 180 -17.45 9.85 3.37
CA PHE A 180 -16.60 10.68 2.52
C PHE A 180 -17.31 11.03 1.21
N PRO A 181 -18.31 11.92 1.23
CA PRO A 181 -19.12 12.23 0.05
C PRO A 181 -18.31 12.86 -1.09
N LYS A 182 -17.13 13.40 -0.82
CA LYS A 182 -16.24 13.98 -1.83
C LYS A 182 -15.16 13.01 -2.33
N ALA A 183 -15.15 11.77 -1.85
CA ALA A 183 -14.20 10.78 -2.31
C ALA A 183 -14.40 10.45 -3.79
N SER A 184 -13.35 10.67 -4.57
CA SER A 184 -13.28 10.36 -6.01
C SER A 184 -12.33 9.21 -6.30
N ALA A 185 -11.54 8.77 -5.31
CA ALA A 185 -10.62 7.66 -5.47
C ALA A 185 -10.38 6.90 -4.15
N VAL A 186 -10.17 5.59 -4.29
CA VAL A 186 -9.82 4.67 -3.21
C VAL A 186 -8.69 3.76 -3.67
N ALA A 187 -7.60 3.71 -2.92
CA ALA A 187 -6.51 2.77 -3.09
C ALA A 187 -6.40 1.85 -1.87
N ASP A 188 -6.29 0.55 -2.08
CA ASP A 188 -6.12 -0.42 -1.01
C ASP A 188 -4.81 -1.18 -1.21
N MET A 189 -3.90 -1.12 -0.25
CA MET A 189 -2.63 -1.86 -0.33
C MET A 189 -2.78 -3.37 -0.09
N VAL A 190 -3.95 -3.83 0.33
CA VAL A 190 -4.27 -5.26 0.44
C VAL A 190 -4.35 -5.85 -0.97
N TYR A 191 -3.65 -6.96 -1.20
CA TYR A 191 -3.66 -7.70 -2.47
C TYR A 191 -4.30 -9.09 -2.37
N ASN A 192 -4.56 -9.57 -1.17
CA ASN A 192 -5.24 -10.83 -0.92
C ASN A 192 -6.34 -10.63 0.15
N PRO A 193 -7.62 -10.61 -0.22
CA PRO A 193 -8.19 -10.85 -1.56
C PRO A 193 -7.88 -9.71 -2.55
N LEU A 194 -8.10 -9.96 -3.83
CA LEU A 194 -7.94 -8.96 -4.90
C LEU A 194 -8.94 -7.80 -4.78
N ARG A 195 -10.09 -8.06 -4.17
CA ARG A 195 -11.15 -7.08 -3.91
C ARG A 195 -11.56 -7.18 -2.44
N THR A 196 -11.14 -6.20 -1.67
CA THR A 196 -11.58 -6.01 -0.28
C THR A 196 -12.99 -5.43 -0.23
N ASN A 197 -13.66 -5.50 0.92
CA ASN A 197 -14.98 -4.89 1.09
C ASN A 197 -14.96 -3.37 0.82
N LEU A 198 -13.86 -2.69 1.12
CA LEU A 198 -13.67 -1.27 0.77
C LEU A 198 -13.74 -1.04 -0.74
N LEU A 199 -13.07 -1.88 -1.53
CA LEU A 199 -13.09 -1.79 -3.00
C LEU A 199 -14.43 -2.25 -3.60
N LEU A 200 -15.11 -3.19 -2.97
CA LEU A 200 -16.46 -3.61 -3.38
C LEU A 200 -17.49 -2.51 -3.13
N GLU A 201 -17.38 -1.77 -2.02
CA GLU A 201 -18.22 -0.59 -1.77
C GLU A 201 -17.99 0.50 -2.82
N ALA A 202 -16.72 0.79 -3.19
CA ALA A 202 -16.39 1.73 -4.25
C ALA A 202 -16.99 1.31 -5.60
N ALA A 203 -16.84 0.03 -5.98
CA ALA A 203 -17.40 -0.49 -7.21
C ALA A 203 -18.93 -0.46 -7.25
N LYS A 204 -19.59 -0.63 -6.11
CA LYS A 204 -21.06 -0.51 -5.99
C LYS A 204 -21.52 0.92 -6.25
N ILE A 205 -20.83 1.91 -5.67
CA ILE A 205 -21.11 3.34 -5.89
C ILE A 205 -20.95 3.70 -7.38
N ASP A 206 -19.86 3.23 -8.03
CA ASP A 206 -19.65 3.43 -9.47
C ASP A 206 -20.73 2.81 -10.32
N ALA A 207 -21.15 1.59 -10.01
CA ALA A 207 -22.20 0.89 -10.76
C ALA A 207 -23.55 1.60 -10.61
N GLU A 208 -23.87 2.13 -9.44
CA GLU A 208 -25.09 2.89 -9.18
C GLU A 208 -25.09 4.22 -9.94
N ALA A 209 -23.97 4.96 -9.93
CA ALA A 209 -23.81 6.17 -10.71
C ALA A 209 -23.96 5.90 -12.21
N GLY A 210 -23.34 4.84 -12.72
CA GLY A 210 -23.49 4.41 -14.11
C GLY A 210 -24.93 4.08 -14.48
N ARG A 211 -25.67 3.36 -13.63
CA ARG A 211 -27.09 3.03 -13.80
C ARG A 211 -27.96 4.30 -13.88
N LEU A 212 -27.74 5.26 -13.01
CA LEU A 212 -28.49 6.53 -13.00
C LEU A 212 -28.24 7.34 -14.26
N ILE A 213 -27.00 7.44 -14.72
CA ILE A 213 -26.65 8.23 -15.92
C ILE A 213 -27.13 7.57 -17.22
N THR A 214 -27.05 6.23 -17.31
CA THR A 214 -27.39 5.49 -18.53
C THR A 214 -28.82 4.98 -18.59
N GLY A 215 -29.54 4.99 -17.46
CA GLY A 215 -30.83 4.32 -17.25
C GLY A 215 -32.01 5.26 -17.25
N ASN A 216 -32.13 6.24 -18.11
CA ASN A 216 -33.32 7.13 -18.23
C ASN A 216 -33.85 7.68 -16.88
N ALA A 217 -32.98 7.88 -15.89
CA ALA A 217 -33.35 8.55 -14.64
C ALA A 217 -33.82 9.97 -14.95
N ASP A 218 -34.92 10.40 -14.38
CA ASP A 218 -35.40 11.76 -14.57
C ASP A 218 -34.57 12.79 -13.78
N ALA A 219 -34.82 14.08 -14.03
CA ALA A 219 -34.06 15.15 -13.40
C ALA A 219 -34.21 15.18 -11.87
N GLU A 220 -35.34 14.73 -11.34
CA GLU A 220 -35.62 14.69 -9.92
C GLU A 220 -34.86 13.53 -9.25
N GLU A 221 -34.84 12.35 -9.86
CA GLU A 221 -34.03 11.21 -9.43
C GLU A 221 -32.53 11.51 -9.48
N LEU A 222 -32.05 12.17 -10.55
CA LEU A 222 -30.65 12.59 -10.67
C LEU A 222 -30.26 13.63 -9.61
N ALA A 223 -31.15 14.57 -9.30
CA ALA A 223 -30.90 15.59 -8.27
C ALA A 223 -30.95 15.03 -6.84
N ALA A 224 -31.70 13.97 -6.60
CA ALA A 224 -31.82 13.32 -5.29
C ALA A 224 -30.57 12.48 -4.93
N HIS A 225 -29.74 12.11 -5.90
CA HIS A 225 -28.57 11.28 -5.70
C HIS A 225 -27.28 12.07 -5.89
N ASP A 226 -26.34 11.92 -4.97
CA ASP A 226 -24.96 12.42 -5.10
C ASP A 226 -24.18 11.51 -6.09
N ILE A 227 -24.42 11.74 -7.39
CA ILE A 227 -23.81 10.94 -8.46
C ILE A 227 -22.30 11.17 -8.45
N ARG A 228 -21.55 10.14 -8.10
CA ARG A 228 -20.10 10.18 -8.07
C ARG A 228 -19.50 8.89 -8.60
N PHE A 229 -18.36 9.04 -9.27
CA PHE A 229 -17.52 7.93 -9.68
C PHE A 229 -16.31 7.84 -8.76
N ILE A 230 -15.98 6.64 -8.31
CA ILE A 230 -14.84 6.38 -7.43
C ILE A 230 -13.85 5.46 -8.14
N ARG A 231 -12.74 6.02 -8.62
CA ARG A 231 -11.62 5.21 -9.13
C ARG A 231 -11.05 4.37 -8.01
N HIS A 232 -10.81 3.09 -8.26
CA HIS A 232 -10.34 2.19 -7.21
C HIS A 232 -9.32 1.18 -7.70
N THR A 233 -8.39 0.81 -6.82
CA THR A 233 -7.34 -0.18 -7.10
C THR A 233 -6.95 -0.95 -5.84
N GLY A 234 -6.60 -2.22 -6.00
CA GLY A 234 -6.02 -3.08 -4.95
C GLY A 234 -4.50 -3.20 -5.09
N GLY A 235 -3.85 -3.79 -4.09
CA GLY A 235 -2.39 -3.81 -3.93
C GLY A 235 -1.59 -4.69 -4.89
N LEU A 236 -2.23 -5.58 -5.69
CA LEU A 236 -1.48 -6.48 -6.56
C LEU A 236 -0.59 -5.78 -7.59
N PRO A 237 -1.02 -4.71 -8.30
CA PRO A 237 -0.14 -3.97 -9.21
C PRO A 237 1.10 -3.39 -8.51
N MET A 238 0.97 -2.94 -7.27
CA MET A 238 2.09 -2.47 -6.45
C MET A 238 3.10 -3.61 -6.20
N LEU A 239 2.63 -4.76 -5.74
CA LEU A 239 3.48 -5.92 -5.44
C LEU A 239 4.25 -6.41 -6.68
N VAL A 240 3.59 -6.47 -7.84
CA VAL A 240 4.23 -6.86 -9.11
C VAL A 240 5.28 -5.84 -9.56
N ALA A 241 4.97 -4.54 -9.46
CA ALA A 241 5.89 -3.48 -9.84
C ALA A 241 7.15 -3.44 -8.97
N GLN A 242 7.03 -3.68 -7.67
CA GLN A 242 8.17 -3.77 -6.75
C GLN A 242 9.13 -4.90 -7.13
N ALA A 243 8.60 -6.07 -7.50
CA ALA A 243 9.39 -7.24 -7.85
C ALA A 243 10.16 -7.09 -9.18
N LYS A 244 9.73 -6.15 -10.05
CA LYS A 244 10.37 -5.85 -11.33
C LYS A 244 11.57 -4.91 -11.19
N ARG A 245 11.64 -4.13 -10.14
CA ARG A 245 12.74 -3.18 -9.84
C ARG A 245 13.95 -3.88 -9.26
#